data_7219263c3b63b1c0f46f320be6f24b52
#
_entry.id   7219263c3b63b1c0f46f320be6f24b52
#
_cell.length_a   1.000
_cell.length_b   1.000
_cell.length_c   1.000
_cell.angle_alpha   90.00
_cell.angle_beta   90.00
_cell.angle_gamma   90.00
#
_symmetry.space_group_name_H-M   'P 1'
#
loop_
_entity.id
_entity.type
_entity.pdbx_description
1 polymer ?
#
loop_
_entity_poly.entity_id
_entity_poly.type
_entity_poly.pdbx_seq_one_letter_code
_entity_poly.pdbx_strand_id
1 'polypeptide(L)'
;MKRYILLLMGNLGHQHKNLTADAFKEAGIGRSQPWILDYLADHEGCIQRELAHHSHFDPASITAALTGMEEQVLVTREVVYGDKRALKVSLTEKGWEKERIVQEIFTEVENRALDGFSDEEKEQLDSYLLRIQRNLNALAAEKGWKVNDFV
;
A
#
# COMPACT_ATOMS: atom_id res chain seq x y z
N MET A 1 -31.48 -13.49 -0.35
CA MET A 1 -30.08 -13.80 -0.68
C MET A 1 -29.22 -13.65 0.57
N LYS A 2 -28.48 -14.67 0.98
CA LYS A 2 -27.57 -14.57 2.12
C LYS A 2 -26.45 -13.59 1.79
N ARG A 3 -26.30 -12.51 2.54
CA ARG A 3 -25.15 -11.59 2.39
C ARG A 3 -23.95 -12.18 3.13
N TYR A 4 -22.87 -12.42 2.41
CA TYR A 4 -21.60 -12.79 3.01
C TYR A 4 -20.77 -11.52 3.23
N ILE A 5 -20.41 -11.23 4.47
CA ILE A 5 -19.66 -10.02 4.86
C ILE A 5 -18.35 -9.90 4.05
N LEU A 6 -17.61 -11.00 3.89
CA LEU A 6 -16.35 -10.97 3.15
C LEU A 6 -16.52 -10.67 1.64
N LEU A 7 -17.67 -11.05 1.03
CA LEU A 7 -17.96 -10.65 -0.35
C LEU A 7 -18.27 -9.15 -0.44
N LEU A 8 -18.95 -8.59 0.55
CA LEU A 8 -19.19 -7.15 0.62
C LEU A 8 -17.87 -6.40 0.76
N MET A 9 -16.98 -6.85 1.65
CA MET A 9 -15.65 -6.26 1.81
C MET A 9 -14.83 -6.31 0.52
N GLY A 10 -14.88 -7.43 -0.22
CA GLY A 10 -14.24 -7.54 -1.52
C GLY A 10 -14.76 -6.53 -2.55
N ASN A 11 -16.08 -6.33 -2.60
CA ASN A 11 -16.70 -5.35 -3.47
C ASN A 11 -16.31 -3.91 -3.07
N LEU A 12 -16.30 -3.59 -1.77
CA LEU A 12 -15.87 -2.28 -1.28
C LEU A 12 -14.40 -2.00 -1.63
N GLY A 13 -13.52 -2.99 -1.44
CA GLY A 13 -12.12 -2.87 -1.84
C GLY A 13 -11.93 -2.65 -3.34
N HIS A 14 -12.76 -3.31 -4.17
CA HIS A 14 -12.74 -3.10 -5.62
C HIS A 14 -13.21 -1.69 -6.00
N GLN A 15 -14.29 -1.20 -5.38
CA GLN A 15 -14.79 0.16 -5.59
C GLN A 15 -13.76 1.21 -5.16
N HIS A 16 -13.18 1.06 -3.96
CA HIS A 16 -12.12 1.93 -3.46
C HIS A 16 -10.94 1.99 -4.44
N LYS A 17 -10.45 0.83 -4.89
CA LYS A 17 -9.37 0.75 -5.87
C LYS A 17 -9.68 1.47 -7.18
N ASN A 18 -10.92 1.37 -7.69
CA ASN A 18 -11.29 2.05 -8.93
C ASN A 18 -11.36 3.57 -8.74
N LEU A 19 -11.97 4.04 -7.65
CA LEU A 19 -12.07 5.47 -7.33
C LEU A 19 -10.69 6.12 -7.16
N THR A 20 -9.80 5.47 -6.42
CA THR A 20 -8.44 5.98 -6.22
C THR A 20 -7.59 5.90 -7.49
N ALA A 21 -7.76 4.87 -8.32
CA ALA A 21 -7.01 4.70 -9.56
C ALA A 21 -7.24 5.84 -10.56
N ASP A 22 -8.46 6.34 -10.68
CA ASP A 22 -8.78 7.47 -11.55
C ASP A 22 -8.12 8.75 -11.03
N ALA A 23 -8.21 9.03 -9.72
CA ALA A 23 -7.57 10.18 -9.10
C ALA A 23 -6.03 10.13 -9.23
N PHE A 24 -5.42 8.96 -9.03
CA PHE A 24 -3.98 8.79 -9.23
C PHE A 24 -3.55 9.02 -10.67
N LYS A 25 -4.33 8.52 -11.63
CA LYS A 25 -4.08 8.74 -13.05
C LYS A 25 -4.12 10.23 -13.41
N GLU A 26 -5.11 10.97 -12.90
CA GLU A 26 -5.21 12.43 -13.09
C GLU A 26 -4.02 13.16 -12.46
N ALA A 27 -3.52 12.70 -11.32
CA ALA A 27 -2.32 13.24 -10.65
C ALA A 27 -0.99 12.79 -11.29
N GLY A 28 -1.03 12.00 -12.38
CA GLY A 28 0.17 11.48 -13.04
C GLY A 28 0.96 10.48 -12.20
N ILE A 29 0.26 9.69 -11.36
CA ILE A 29 0.82 8.67 -10.48
C ILE A 29 0.55 7.30 -11.11
N GLY A 30 1.61 6.53 -11.35
CA GLY A 30 1.55 5.20 -11.94
C GLY A 30 0.93 4.17 -11.00
N ARG A 31 0.44 3.06 -11.55
CA ARG A 31 -0.38 2.06 -10.86
C ARG A 31 0.23 1.46 -9.58
N SER A 32 1.55 1.24 -9.56
CA SER A 32 2.25 0.67 -8.40
C SER A 32 2.87 1.73 -7.49
N GLN A 33 2.95 2.98 -7.94
CA GLN A 33 3.61 4.06 -7.22
C GLN A 33 2.92 4.42 -5.89
N PRO A 34 1.56 4.48 -5.78
CA PRO A 34 0.92 4.85 -4.53
C PRO A 34 1.35 3.97 -3.36
N TRP A 35 1.31 2.66 -3.56
CA TRP A 35 1.71 1.72 -2.52
C TRP A 35 3.21 1.82 -2.18
N ILE A 36 4.09 1.99 -3.19
CA ILE A 36 5.54 2.11 -2.96
C ILE A 36 5.86 3.41 -2.22
N LEU A 37 5.24 4.52 -2.60
CA LEU A 37 5.45 5.82 -1.96
C LEU A 37 5.01 5.77 -0.50
N ASP A 38 3.80 5.27 -0.23
CA ASP A 38 3.23 5.09 1.09
C ASP A 38 4.13 4.18 1.97
N TYR A 39 4.51 3.02 1.47
CA TYR A 39 5.40 2.10 2.20
C TYR A 39 6.75 2.74 2.54
N LEU A 40 7.37 3.45 1.59
CA LEU A 40 8.66 4.10 1.80
C LEU A 40 8.58 5.28 2.79
N ALA A 41 7.44 5.94 2.90
CA ALA A 41 7.23 7.00 3.88
C ALA A 41 7.35 6.47 5.31
N ASP A 42 6.81 5.28 5.57
CA ASP A 42 6.88 4.62 6.89
C ASP A 42 8.18 3.83 7.09
N HIS A 43 8.84 3.40 6.02
CA HIS A 43 10.03 2.55 6.02
C HIS A 43 11.17 3.17 5.22
N GLU A 44 11.52 4.41 5.53
CA GLU A 44 12.56 5.13 4.79
C GLU A 44 13.90 4.38 4.83
N GLY A 45 14.48 4.19 3.67
CA GLY A 45 15.75 3.49 3.55
C GLY A 45 15.66 1.97 3.71
N CYS A 46 14.50 1.37 3.52
CA CYS A 46 14.35 -0.07 3.49
C CYS A 46 15.11 -0.71 2.31
N ILE A 47 15.42 -1.99 2.45
CA ILE A 47 16.08 -2.72 1.36
C ILE A 47 15.03 -3.12 0.31
N GLN A 48 15.36 -2.95 -0.97
CA GLN A 48 14.46 -3.28 -2.10
C GLN A 48 13.84 -4.68 -1.97
N ARG A 49 14.58 -5.66 -1.45
CA ARG A 49 14.07 -7.01 -1.22
C ARG A 49 12.99 -7.07 -0.13
N GLU A 50 13.09 -6.24 0.90
CA GLU A 50 12.08 -6.13 1.96
C GLU A 50 10.80 -5.50 1.39
N LEU A 51 10.94 -4.41 0.63
CA LEU A 51 9.84 -3.80 -0.09
C LEU A 51 9.10 -4.83 -0.98
N ALA A 52 9.85 -5.63 -1.76
CA ALA A 52 9.26 -6.67 -2.60
C ALA A 52 8.59 -7.78 -1.77
N HIS A 53 9.15 -8.14 -0.62
CA HIS A 53 8.59 -9.17 0.26
C HIS A 53 7.25 -8.74 0.88
N HIS A 54 7.12 -7.47 1.25
CA HIS A 54 5.90 -6.92 1.85
C HIS A 54 4.86 -6.46 0.82
N SER A 55 5.24 -6.40 -0.47
CA SER A 55 4.32 -6.00 -1.54
C SER A 55 3.42 -7.14 -2.00
N HIS A 56 2.29 -6.78 -2.62
CA HIS A 56 1.45 -7.71 -3.38
C HIS A 56 1.96 -7.95 -4.81
N PHE A 57 3.04 -7.26 -5.19
CA PHE A 57 3.61 -7.36 -6.52
C PHE A 57 4.73 -8.41 -6.52
N ASP A 58 4.96 -9.02 -7.68
CA ASP A 58 6.13 -9.87 -7.84
C ASP A 58 7.43 -9.04 -7.86
N PRO A 59 8.58 -9.65 -7.51
CA PRO A 59 9.85 -8.92 -7.42
C PRO A 59 10.27 -8.21 -8.71
N ALA A 60 9.92 -8.76 -9.88
CA ALA A 60 10.24 -8.14 -11.17
C ALA A 60 9.41 -6.88 -11.39
N SER A 61 8.14 -6.90 -11.02
CA SER A 61 7.25 -5.72 -11.07
C SER A 61 7.73 -4.61 -10.14
N ILE A 62 8.19 -4.93 -8.92
CA ILE A 62 8.79 -3.95 -8.00
C ILE A 62 10.07 -3.35 -8.59
N THR A 63 10.94 -4.18 -9.15
CA THR A 63 12.19 -3.70 -9.77
C THR A 63 11.89 -2.75 -10.94
N ALA A 64 10.94 -3.10 -11.81
CA ALA A 64 10.54 -2.25 -12.93
C ALA A 64 9.92 -0.93 -12.44
N ALA A 65 9.04 -0.99 -11.42
CA ALA A 65 8.43 0.20 -10.83
C ALA A 65 9.47 1.14 -10.23
N LEU A 66 10.42 0.62 -9.42
CA LEU A 66 11.48 1.41 -8.82
C LEU A 66 12.43 2.02 -9.86
N THR A 67 12.71 1.30 -10.96
CA THR A 67 13.50 1.85 -12.07
C THR A 67 12.78 3.06 -12.69
N GLY A 68 11.50 2.93 -13.01
CA GLY A 68 10.72 4.06 -13.52
C GLY A 68 10.58 5.21 -12.51
N MET A 69 10.51 4.92 -11.22
CA MET A 69 10.46 5.95 -10.17
C MET A 69 11.82 6.66 -10.00
N GLU A 70 12.93 5.95 -10.16
CA GLU A 70 14.27 6.53 -10.14
C GLU A 70 14.50 7.44 -11.35
N GLU A 71 14.08 7.04 -12.55
CA GLU A 71 14.09 7.89 -13.75
C GLU A 71 13.25 9.17 -13.59
N GLN A 72 12.15 9.10 -12.84
CA GLN A 72 11.32 10.25 -12.48
C GLN A 72 11.88 11.07 -11.31
N VAL A 73 12.99 10.64 -10.73
CA VAL A 73 13.61 11.26 -9.55
C VAL A 73 12.70 11.24 -8.32
N LEU A 74 11.87 10.21 -8.16
CA LEU A 74 11.00 10.02 -6.99
C LEU A 74 11.70 9.25 -5.88
N VAL A 75 12.62 8.35 -6.25
CA VAL A 75 13.40 7.53 -5.31
C VAL A 75 14.87 7.54 -5.70
N THR A 76 15.71 7.23 -4.72
CA THR A 76 17.12 6.86 -4.92
C THR A 76 17.34 5.41 -4.52
N ARG A 77 18.28 4.74 -5.19
CA ARG A 77 18.74 3.39 -4.84
C ARG A 77 20.24 3.41 -4.62
N GLU A 78 20.67 3.05 -3.43
CA GLU A 78 22.06 3.05 -3.04
C GLU A 78 22.51 1.64 -2.62
N VAL A 79 23.73 1.26 -3.01
CA VAL A 79 24.30 0.00 -2.58
C VAL A 79 24.62 0.07 -1.09
N VAL A 80 24.18 -0.92 -0.33
CA VAL A 80 24.49 -1.01 1.10
C VAL A 80 25.97 -1.36 1.27
N TYR A 81 26.65 -0.58 2.12
CA TYR A 81 28.05 -0.85 2.42
C TYR A 81 28.23 -2.28 2.98
N GLY A 82 29.12 -3.04 2.35
CA GLY A 82 29.39 -4.43 2.73
C GLY A 82 28.51 -5.49 2.05
N ASP A 83 27.41 -5.12 1.41
CA ASP A 83 26.57 -6.02 0.62
C ASP A 83 26.18 -5.41 -0.74
N LYS A 84 26.96 -5.71 -1.76
CA LYS A 84 26.71 -5.23 -3.14
C LYS A 84 25.39 -5.70 -3.75
N ARG A 85 24.69 -6.63 -3.11
CA ARG A 85 23.38 -7.16 -3.58
C ARG A 85 22.20 -6.49 -2.91
N ALA A 86 22.42 -5.74 -1.83
CA ALA A 86 21.41 -5.01 -1.12
C ALA A 86 21.33 -3.57 -1.64
N LEU A 87 20.16 -3.18 -2.12
CA LEU A 87 19.87 -1.82 -2.55
C LEU A 87 18.94 -1.18 -1.52
N LYS A 88 19.40 -0.13 -0.89
CA LYS A 88 18.63 0.73 -0.02
C LYS A 88 17.81 1.67 -0.89
N VAL A 89 16.51 1.79 -0.62
CA VAL A 89 15.58 2.66 -1.35
C VAL A 89 15.11 3.77 -0.43
N SER A 90 15.19 5.02 -0.89
CA SER A 90 14.75 6.20 -0.14
C SER A 90 13.96 7.14 -1.04
N LEU A 91 13.00 7.86 -0.47
CA LEU A 91 12.29 8.92 -1.17
C LEU A 91 13.22 10.14 -1.38
N THR A 92 13.09 10.77 -2.54
CA THR A 92 13.65 12.10 -2.78
C THR A 92 12.67 13.17 -2.28
N GLU A 93 13.08 14.45 -2.30
CA GLU A 93 12.16 15.57 -2.03
C GLU A 93 10.93 15.51 -2.94
N LYS A 94 11.13 15.25 -4.23
CA LYS A 94 10.04 15.06 -5.20
C LYS A 94 9.20 13.81 -4.90
N GLY A 95 9.82 12.76 -4.37
CA GLY A 95 9.13 11.56 -3.89
C GLY A 95 8.18 11.86 -2.74
N TRP A 96 8.65 12.63 -1.76
CA TRP A 96 7.83 13.11 -0.64
C TRP A 96 6.68 14.03 -1.07
N GLU A 97 6.89 14.87 -2.08
CA GLU A 97 5.80 15.69 -2.66
C GLU A 97 4.73 14.80 -3.31
N LYS A 98 5.14 13.75 -4.04
CA LYS A 98 4.21 12.78 -4.65
C LYS A 98 3.48 11.96 -3.59
N GLU A 99 4.16 11.56 -2.53
CA GLU A 99 3.58 10.82 -1.42
C GLU A 99 2.47 11.64 -0.74
N ARG A 100 2.68 12.93 -0.49
CA ARG A 100 1.61 13.81 0.05
C ARG A 100 0.36 13.81 -0.81
N ILE A 101 0.51 13.84 -2.14
CA ILE A 101 -0.64 13.76 -3.06
C ILE A 101 -1.34 12.39 -2.92
N VAL A 102 -0.59 11.31 -2.73
CA VAL A 102 -1.16 9.97 -2.48
C VAL A 102 -1.99 9.99 -1.20
N GLN A 103 -1.48 10.55 -0.11
CA GLN A 103 -2.21 10.66 1.17
C GLN A 103 -3.45 11.54 1.06
N GLU A 104 -3.38 12.65 0.36
CA GLU A 104 -4.53 13.52 0.12
C GLU A 104 -5.66 12.77 -0.62
N ILE A 105 -5.32 12.00 -1.67
CA ILE A 105 -6.30 11.21 -2.43
C ILE A 105 -6.92 10.11 -1.54
N PHE A 106 -6.12 9.37 -0.79
CA PHE A 106 -6.64 8.35 0.13
C PHE A 106 -7.55 8.96 1.19
N THR A 107 -7.10 10.05 1.82
CA THR A 107 -7.84 10.74 2.87
C THR A 107 -9.17 11.29 2.35
N GLU A 108 -9.20 11.86 1.14
CA GLU A 108 -10.43 12.37 0.54
C GLU A 108 -11.44 11.24 0.30
N VAL A 109 -10.99 10.14 -0.31
CA VAL A 109 -11.86 8.99 -0.58
C VAL A 109 -12.38 8.36 0.71
N GLU A 110 -11.51 8.20 1.71
CA GLU A 110 -11.88 7.64 3.01
C GLU A 110 -12.89 8.53 3.74
N ASN A 111 -12.64 9.82 3.83
CA ASN A 111 -13.56 10.77 4.49
C ASN A 111 -14.96 10.73 3.85
N ARG A 112 -15.02 10.64 2.52
CA ARG A 112 -16.31 10.54 1.81
C ARG A 112 -16.97 9.17 1.98
N ALA A 113 -16.19 8.10 2.05
CA ALA A 113 -16.71 6.76 2.28
C ALA A 113 -17.26 6.57 3.71
N LEU A 114 -16.67 7.28 4.67
CA LEU A 114 -17.05 7.25 6.09
C LEU A 114 -17.90 8.45 6.51
N ASP A 115 -18.49 9.17 5.55
CA ASP A 115 -19.39 10.26 5.86
C ASP A 115 -20.62 9.77 6.66
N GLY A 116 -20.95 10.49 7.74
CA GLY A 116 -22.02 10.13 8.67
C GLY A 116 -21.63 9.15 9.77
N PHE A 117 -20.38 8.65 9.80
CA PHE A 117 -19.87 7.84 10.92
C PHE A 117 -19.33 8.73 12.04
N SER A 118 -19.65 8.40 13.30
CA SER A 118 -18.97 9.01 14.45
C SER A 118 -17.55 8.46 14.60
N ASP A 119 -16.71 9.14 15.40
CA ASP A 119 -15.34 8.68 15.64
C ASP A 119 -15.34 7.32 16.37
N GLU A 120 -16.28 7.11 17.30
CA GLU A 120 -16.43 5.82 17.99
C GLU A 120 -16.85 4.70 17.02
N GLU A 121 -17.71 4.98 16.04
CA GLU A 121 -18.10 4.01 15.01
C GLU A 121 -16.94 3.66 14.09
N LYS A 122 -16.07 4.63 13.75
CA LYS A 122 -14.85 4.39 12.98
C LYS A 122 -13.85 3.52 13.75
N GLU A 123 -13.58 3.84 15.02
CA GLU A 123 -12.71 3.03 15.88
C GLU A 123 -13.25 1.59 16.04
N GLN A 124 -14.57 1.43 16.18
CA GLN A 124 -15.18 0.13 16.29
C GLN A 124 -15.10 -0.68 14.99
N LEU A 125 -15.31 -0.02 13.83
CA LEU A 125 -15.15 -0.62 12.51
C LEU A 125 -13.71 -1.10 12.31
N ASP A 126 -12.73 -0.27 12.61
CA ASP A 126 -11.30 -0.62 12.52
C ASP A 126 -10.98 -1.86 13.38
N SER A 127 -11.42 -1.87 14.63
CA SER A 127 -11.26 -3.02 15.53
C SER A 127 -11.86 -4.32 14.96
N TYR A 128 -13.02 -4.25 14.29
CA TYR A 128 -13.63 -5.41 13.66
C TYR A 128 -12.86 -5.88 12.44
N LEU A 129 -12.38 -4.96 11.60
CA LEU A 129 -11.58 -5.27 10.42
C LEU A 129 -10.25 -5.93 10.81
N LEU A 130 -9.55 -5.39 11.79
CA LEU A 130 -8.31 -5.97 12.34
C LEU A 130 -8.53 -7.39 12.92
N ARG A 131 -9.67 -7.63 13.56
CA ARG A 131 -10.01 -8.96 14.06
C ARG A 131 -10.29 -9.95 12.93
N ILE A 132 -10.98 -9.51 11.87
CA ILE A 132 -11.21 -10.33 10.67
C ILE A 132 -9.86 -10.64 10.01
N GLN A 133 -8.99 -9.67 9.85
CA GLN A 133 -7.65 -9.86 9.27
C GLN A 133 -6.84 -10.89 10.05
N ARG A 134 -6.77 -10.77 11.38
CA ARG A 134 -6.07 -11.76 12.22
C ARG A 134 -6.59 -13.16 12.04
N ASN A 135 -7.91 -13.34 11.98
CA ASN A 135 -8.52 -14.66 11.78
C ASN A 135 -8.20 -15.22 10.39
N LEU A 136 -8.21 -14.39 9.36
CA LEU A 136 -7.83 -14.81 8.00
C LEU A 136 -6.34 -15.16 7.90
N ASN A 137 -5.47 -14.40 8.58
CA ASN A 137 -4.05 -14.68 8.66
C ASN A 137 -3.76 -16.03 9.33
N ALA A 138 -4.45 -16.32 10.43
CA ALA A 138 -4.36 -17.63 11.10
C ALA A 138 -4.78 -18.78 10.17
N LEU A 139 -5.90 -18.63 9.46
CA LEU A 139 -6.36 -19.61 8.49
C LEU A 139 -5.40 -19.79 7.31
N ALA A 140 -4.79 -18.71 6.82
CA ALA A 140 -3.78 -18.75 5.77
C ALA A 140 -2.52 -19.50 6.23
N ALA A 141 -2.07 -19.22 7.46
CA ALA A 141 -0.91 -19.90 8.06
C ALA A 141 -1.13 -21.42 8.19
N GLU A 142 -2.33 -21.86 8.61
CA GLU A 142 -2.70 -23.28 8.66
C GLU A 142 -2.59 -23.98 7.29
N LYS A 143 -2.79 -23.20 6.20
CA LYS A 143 -2.67 -23.69 4.81
C LYS A 143 -1.26 -23.54 4.22
N GLY A 144 -0.30 -23.01 4.99
CA GLY A 144 1.06 -22.71 4.53
C GLY A 144 1.13 -21.58 3.51
N TRP A 145 0.12 -20.70 3.46
CA TRP A 145 0.14 -19.53 2.60
C TRP A 145 0.96 -18.41 3.24
N LYS A 146 1.61 -17.60 2.39
CA LYS A 146 2.25 -16.39 2.89
C LYS A 146 1.19 -15.43 3.42
N VAL A 147 1.40 -14.95 4.62
CA VAL A 147 0.61 -13.90 5.24
C VAL A 147 1.35 -12.59 5.01
N ASN A 148 0.66 -11.64 4.40
CA ASN A 148 1.19 -10.28 4.31
C ASN A 148 0.57 -9.49 5.46
N ASP A 149 1.37 -9.12 6.43
CA ASP A 149 0.96 -8.23 7.50
C ASP A 149 0.90 -6.80 6.92
N PHE A 150 -0.32 -6.36 6.64
CA PHE A 150 -0.62 -4.95 6.40
C PHE A 150 -1.12 -4.37 7.73
N VAL A 151 -0.27 -3.98 8.55
CA VAL A 151 -0.37 -2.95 9.60
C VAL A 151 0.91 -3.03 10.40
#